data_ad28f95bc257426e2642392cd0023e70
#
_entry.id   ad28f95bc257426e2642392cd0023e70
#
_cell.length_a   1.000
_cell.length_b   1.000
_cell.length_c   1.000
_cell.angle_alpha   90.00
_cell.angle_beta   90.00
_cell.angle_gamma   90.00
#
_symmetry.space_group_name_H-M   'P 1'
#
loop_
_entity.id
_entity.type
_entity.pdbx_description
1 polymer ?
#
loop_
_entity_poly.entity_id
_entity_poly.type
_entity_poly.pdbx_seq_one_letter_code
_entity_poly.pdbx_strand_id
1 'polypeptide(L)'
;MLRGAGIVALLVLAAACGQSSTANVAKPSAPVVQTTWNQDLTLAGEVSGHMSSIVADVGTQNSACTGLKPRPGQTWSDKFYGTIDASGTVWGIDFVIQNYGGPGTYSSAAVAVQVHNADNSKVWQNTSSADKVVFTLDRSGQSGTIDALLTNADSGKSGALHLTGNWNCKA
;
A
#
# COMPACT_ATOMS: atom_id res chain seq x y z
N MET A 1 89.76 21.26 -12.33
CA MET A 1 89.39 21.66 -13.69
C MET A 1 87.91 21.45 -13.80
N LEU A 2 87.20 22.46 -13.65
CA LEU A 2 86.48 23.32 -14.62
C LEU A 2 85.29 22.65 -15.32
N ARG A 3 84.12 23.27 -15.03
CA ARG A 3 83.01 23.58 -15.94
C ARG A 3 81.95 22.46 -16.11
N GLY A 4 80.66 22.73 -16.13
CA GLY A 4 79.96 24.03 -16.25
C GLY A 4 78.46 23.80 -16.02
N ALA A 5 77.86 24.88 -15.68
CA ALA A 5 76.45 25.01 -15.38
C ALA A 5 75.55 24.81 -16.61
N GLY A 6 74.39 24.22 -16.43
CA GLY A 6 73.32 24.19 -17.40
C GLY A 6 71.98 24.22 -16.68
N ILE A 7 71.47 25.39 -16.42
CA ILE A 7 70.12 25.63 -15.89
C ILE A 7 69.14 25.51 -17.06
N VAL A 8 68.34 24.48 -17.10
CA VAL A 8 67.20 24.42 -18.00
C VAL A 8 65.96 24.71 -17.21
N ALA A 9 65.45 25.92 -17.39
CA ALA A 9 64.16 26.33 -16.83
C ALA A 9 63.03 25.68 -17.64
N LEU A 10 62.34 24.69 -17.05
CA LEU A 10 61.12 24.14 -17.62
C LEU A 10 59.95 24.99 -17.17
N LEU A 11 59.39 25.74 -18.11
CA LEU A 11 58.10 26.44 -17.96
C LEU A 11 56.99 25.40 -18.02
N VAL A 12 56.40 25.10 -16.90
CA VAL A 12 55.16 24.27 -16.84
C VAL A 12 53.98 25.22 -17.03
N LEU A 13 53.40 25.19 -18.22
CA LEU A 13 52.09 25.79 -18.53
C LEU A 13 51.00 24.95 -17.84
N ALA A 14 50.49 25.42 -16.72
CA ALA A 14 49.29 24.87 -16.11
C ALA A 14 48.07 25.26 -16.93
N ALA A 15 47.60 24.35 -17.78
CA ALA A 15 46.30 24.48 -18.40
C ALA A 15 45.23 24.19 -17.34
N ALA A 16 44.63 25.23 -16.81
CA ALA A 16 43.46 25.14 -15.96
C ALA A 16 42.26 24.77 -16.84
N CYS A 17 41.97 23.46 -16.95
CA CYS A 17 40.68 23.02 -17.43
C CYS A 17 39.61 23.42 -16.41
N GLY A 18 38.91 24.49 -16.72
CA GLY A 18 37.68 24.87 -16.03
C GLY A 18 36.62 23.80 -16.24
N GLN A 19 36.43 22.92 -15.27
CA GLN A 19 35.26 22.07 -15.19
C GLN A 19 34.07 22.95 -14.82
N SER A 20 33.28 23.30 -15.83
CA SER A 20 31.94 23.84 -15.62
C SER A 20 31.09 22.73 -14.98
N SER A 21 31.03 22.70 -13.65
CA SER A 21 30.05 21.89 -12.93
C SER A 21 28.67 22.44 -13.28
N THR A 22 28.04 21.85 -14.28
CA THR A 22 26.59 22.01 -14.47
C THR A 22 25.95 21.38 -13.25
N ALA A 23 25.62 22.19 -12.26
CA ALA A 23 24.78 21.78 -11.15
C ALA A 23 23.46 21.27 -11.79
N ASN A 24 23.26 19.96 -11.77
CA ASN A 24 21.96 19.37 -12.03
C ASN A 24 21.01 19.92 -10.96
N VAL A 25 20.34 21.01 -11.29
CA VAL A 25 19.21 21.50 -10.52
C VAL A 25 18.18 20.39 -10.60
N ALA A 26 18.07 19.61 -9.53
CA ALA A 26 17.04 18.59 -9.42
C ALA A 26 15.70 19.27 -9.69
N LYS A 27 15.01 18.82 -10.75
CA LYS A 27 13.67 19.29 -11.07
C LYS A 27 12.83 19.09 -9.81
N PRO A 28 12.14 20.13 -9.31
CA PRO A 28 11.27 19.95 -8.15
C PRO A 28 10.32 18.80 -8.44
N SER A 29 10.39 17.74 -7.64
CA SER A 29 9.40 16.67 -7.68
C SER A 29 8.05 17.32 -7.43
N ALA A 30 7.07 17.04 -8.28
CA ALA A 30 5.70 17.43 -8.01
C ALA A 30 5.32 16.99 -6.59
N PRO A 31 4.59 17.81 -5.82
CA PRO A 31 4.16 17.42 -4.50
C PRO A 31 3.42 16.08 -4.62
N VAL A 32 3.86 15.09 -3.85
CA VAL A 32 3.14 13.82 -3.75
C VAL A 32 1.81 14.16 -3.06
N VAL A 33 0.73 14.11 -3.80
CA VAL A 33 -0.62 14.24 -3.23
C VAL A 33 -0.82 13.00 -2.38
N GLN A 34 -0.76 13.16 -1.07
CA GLN A 34 -1.02 12.07 -0.14
C GLN A 34 -2.53 11.83 -0.13
N THR A 35 -2.96 10.78 -0.81
CA THR A 35 -4.34 10.35 -0.76
C THR A 35 -4.63 9.76 0.62
N THR A 36 -5.83 10.02 1.12
CA THR A 36 -6.32 9.48 2.39
C THR A 36 -7.62 8.75 2.13
N TRP A 37 -7.87 7.70 2.91
CA TRP A 37 -9.20 7.09 2.95
C TRP A 37 -9.88 7.31 4.27
N ASN A 38 -11.18 7.25 4.20
CA ASN A 38 -12.04 7.14 5.34
C ASN A 38 -12.53 5.71 5.42
N GLN A 39 -12.32 5.05 6.55
CA GLN A 39 -12.72 3.67 6.77
C GLN A 39 -13.65 3.57 7.97
N ASP A 40 -14.62 2.68 7.87
CA ASP A 40 -15.62 2.37 8.87
C ASP A 40 -15.85 0.86 8.83
N LEU A 41 -14.98 0.12 9.54
CA LEU A 41 -14.90 -1.34 9.48
C LEU A 41 -15.09 -1.93 10.88
N THR A 42 -15.94 -2.92 10.99
CA THR A 42 -16.24 -3.64 12.23
C THR A 42 -15.73 -5.07 12.14
N LEU A 43 -15.02 -5.51 13.16
CA LEU A 43 -14.56 -6.87 13.36
C LEU A 43 -15.38 -7.49 14.49
N ALA A 44 -15.83 -8.73 14.33
CA ALA A 44 -16.58 -9.49 15.33
C ALA A 44 -16.18 -10.97 15.30
N GLY A 45 -15.97 -11.60 16.46
CA GLY A 45 -15.58 -12.99 16.59
C GLY A 45 -14.37 -13.17 17.49
N GLU A 46 -13.34 -13.88 17.03
CA GLU A 46 -12.12 -14.10 17.81
C GLU A 46 -11.36 -12.79 18.11
N VAL A 47 -11.54 -11.80 17.27
CA VAL A 47 -11.16 -10.40 17.50
C VAL A 47 -12.39 -9.54 17.28
N SER A 48 -12.59 -8.56 18.13
CA SER A 48 -13.74 -7.67 18.05
C SER A 48 -13.33 -6.23 18.26
N GLY A 49 -13.90 -5.33 17.47
CA GLY A 49 -13.67 -3.91 17.58
C GLY A 49 -14.10 -3.16 16.33
N HIS A 50 -13.86 -1.85 16.34
CA HIS A 50 -14.30 -0.94 15.30
C HIS A 50 -13.13 -0.07 14.82
N MET A 51 -12.82 -0.14 13.54
CA MET A 51 -11.79 0.64 12.89
C MET A 51 -12.42 1.79 12.13
N SER A 52 -12.47 2.96 12.76
CA SER A 52 -12.97 4.18 12.13
C SER A 52 -11.89 5.26 12.19
N SER A 53 -11.21 5.48 11.08
CA SER A 53 -10.15 6.48 11.01
C SER A 53 -9.93 6.97 9.60
N ILE A 54 -9.28 8.12 9.49
CA ILE A 54 -8.70 8.58 8.23
C ILE A 54 -7.25 8.10 8.24
N VAL A 55 -6.89 7.31 7.24
CA VAL A 55 -5.52 6.79 7.09
C VAL A 55 -4.89 7.30 5.82
N ALA A 56 -3.59 7.51 5.86
CA ALA A 56 -2.81 7.88 4.69
C ALA A 56 -2.54 6.65 3.83
N ASP A 57 -2.52 6.86 2.51
CA ASP A 57 -2.04 5.85 1.59
C ASP A 57 -0.56 5.55 1.84
N VAL A 58 -0.24 4.28 1.96
CA VAL A 58 1.15 3.81 2.14
C VAL A 58 1.86 3.51 0.81
N GLY A 59 1.25 3.83 -0.32
CA GLY A 59 1.88 3.80 -1.64
C GLY A 59 2.05 2.42 -2.28
N THR A 60 1.48 1.38 -1.71
CA THR A 60 1.59 0.00 -2.23
C THR A 60 0.30 -0.54 -2.82
N GLN A 61 -0.79 0.23 -2.73
CA GLN A 61 -2.09 -0.16 -3.25
C GLN A 61 -2.19 0.15 -4.76
N ASN A 62 -3.03 -0.63 -5.42
CA ASN A 62 -3.36 -0.45 -6.82
C ASN A 62 -4.87 -0.26 -6.97
N SER A 63 -5.36 0.85 -6.46
CA SER A 63 -6.77 1.22 -6.46
C SER A 63 -6.98 2.65 -6.93
N ALA A 64 -8.23 3.05 -7.10
CA ALA A 64 -8.57 4.43 -7.47
C ALA A 64 -8.17 5.44 -6.39
N CYS A 65 -8.06 5.02 -5.13
CA CYS A 65 -7.63 5.86 -4.02
C CYS A 65 -6.17 6.30 -4.11
N THR A 66 -5.33 5.52 -4.76
CA THR A 66 -3.91 5.85 -4.99
C THR A 66 -3.67 6.67 -6.25
N GLY A 67 -4.74 7.04 -6.97
CA GLY A 67 -4.65 7.64 -8.30
C GLY A 67 -4.29 6.63 -9.41
N LEU A 68 -3.97 5.40 -9.06
CA LEU A 68 -3.81 4.30 -9.99
C LEU A 68 -5.19 3.72 -10.28
N LYS A 69 -5.58 3.69 -11.55
CA LYS A 69 -6.86 3.11 -11.97
C LYS A 69 -6.58 1.77 -12.65
N PRO A 70 -6.64 0.64 -11.94
CA PRO A 70 -6.43 -0.66 -12.55
C PRO A 70 -7.45 -0.89 -13.67
N ARG A 71 -6.96 -1.46 -14.76
CA ARG A 71 -7.79 -1.83 -15.93
C ARG A 71 -8.31 -3.26 -15.75
N PRO A 72 -9.39 -3.63 -16.43
CA PRO A 72 -9.82 -5.03 -16.47
C PRO A 72 -8.66 -5.98 -16.81
N GLY A 73 -8.56 -7.07 -16.05
CA GLY A 73 -7.48 -8.05 -16.14
C GLY A 73 -6.23 -7.73 -15.31
N GLN A 74 -6.12 -6.53 -14.74
CA GLN A 74 -5.03 -6.19 -13.81
C GLN A 74 -5.42 -6.55 -12.36
N THR A 75 -4.45 -6.47 -11.46
CA THR A 75 -4.71 -6.57 -10.03
C THR A 75 -5.26 -5.26 -9.50
N TRP A 76 -6.36 -5.33 -8.78
CA TRP A 76 -6.85 -4.27 -7.90
C TRP A 76 -6.48 -4.63 -6.45
N SER A 77 -6.02 -3.69 -5.67
CA SER A 77 -5.70 -3.94 -4.26
C SER A 77 -5.84 -2.67 -3.42
N ASP A 78 -6.34 -2.86 -2.21
CA ASP A 78 -6.40 -1.84 -1.16
C ASP A 78 -5.90 -2.42 0.16
N LYS A 79 -5.33 -1.57 1.00
CA LYS A 79 -4.88 -1.91 2.34
C LYS A 79 -5.35 -0.87 3.33
N PHE A 80 -6.12 -1.33 4.31
CA PHE A 80 -6.59 -0.53 5.43
C PHE A 80 -5.81 -0.91 6.68
N TYR A 81 -5.62 0.03 7.59
CA TYR A 81 -4.95 -0.24 8.85
C TYR A 81 -5.43 0.74 9.93
N GLY A 82 -5.33 0.32 11.16
CA GLY A 82 -5.73 1.13 12.31
C GLY A 82 -5.84 0.30 13.59
N THR A 83 -6.21 0.97 14.66
CA THR A 83 -6.57 0.32 15.91
C THR A 83 -8.07 0.04 15.92
N ILE A 84 -8.48 -1.03 16.56
CA ILE A 84 -9.90 -1.43 16.68
C ILE A 84 -10.44 -1.24 18.09
N ASP A 85 -9.55 -0.98 19.04
CA ASP A 85 -9.87 -0.79 20.46
C ASP A 85 -8.80 0.09 21.15
N ALA A 86 -8.94 0.26 22.45
CA ALA A 86 -8.01 1.04 23.27
C ALA A 86 -6.66 0.35 23.55
N SER A 87 -6.44 -0.89 23.09
CA SER A 87 -5.18 -1.62 23.33
C SER A 87 -4.01 -1.01 22.56
N GLY A 88 -4.28 -0.22 21.52
CA GLY A 88 -3.26 0.34 20.66
C GLY A 88 -2.67 -0.67 19.66
N THR A 89 -3.15 -1.89 19.61
CA THR A 89 -2.74 -2.88 18.61
C THR A 89 -3.18 -2.43 17.22
N VAL A 90 -2.22 -2.31 16.31
CA VAL A 90 -2.49 -1.98 14.92
C VAL A 90 -2.88 -3.24 14.15
N TRP A 91 -3.97 -3.15 13.42
CA TRP A 91 -4.48 -4.18 12.53
C TRP A 91 -4.37 -3.74 11.08
N GLY A 92 -4.08 -4.68 10.20
CA GLY A 92 -4.12 -4.51 8.76
C GLY A 92 -5.27 -5.31 8.14
N ILE A 93 -5.87 -4.77 7.09
CA ILE A 93 -6.91 -5.42 6.32
C ILE A 93 -6.56 -5.25 4.85
N ASP A 94 -6.22 -6.35 4.18
CA ASP A 94 -5.83 -6.36 2.78
C ASP A 94 -6.96 -6.92 1.91
N PHE A 95 -7.24 -6.25 0.81
CA PHE A 95 -8.15 -6.69 -0.24
C PHE A 95 -7.39 -6.82 -1.56
N VAL A 96 -7.52 -7.96 -2.24
CA VAL A 96 -6.84 -8.19 -3.53
C VAL A 96 -7.78 -8.88 -4.50
N ILE A 97 -7.99 -8.29 -5.67
CA ILE A 97 -8.70 -8.87 -6.80
C ILE A 97 -7.67 -9.08 -7.92
N GLN A 98 -7.27 -10.32 -8.19
CA GLN A 98 -6.23 -10.64 -9.18
C GLN A 98 -6.66 -10.34 -10.61
N ASN A 99 -7.90 -10.64 -10.96
CA ASN A 99 -8.49 -10.38 -12.28
C ASN A 99 -9.60 -9.35 -12.12
N TYR A 100 -9.22 -8.10 -11.91
CA TYR A 100 -10.18 -7.02 -11.75
C TYR A 100 -11.05 -6.86 -12.99
N GLY A 101 -12.35 -6.94 -12.83
CA GLY A 101 -13.33 -6.80 -13.91
C GLY A 101 -13.95 -5.41 -14.04
N GLY A 102 -13.58 -4.48 -13.18
CA GLY A 102 -14.20 -3.16 -13.03
C GLY A 102 -15.03 -3.05 -11.75
N PRO A 103 -15.67 -1.90 -11.52
CA PRO A 103 -16.61 -1.72 -10.41
C PRO A 103 -17.71 -2.77 -10.42
N GLY A 104 -18.14 -3.22 -9.23
CA GLY A 104 -19.15 -4.26 -9.09
C GLY A 104 -18.98 -5.08 -7.83
N THR A 105 -19.69 -6.20 -7.74
CA THR A 105 -19.65 -7.09 -6.58
C THR A 105 -18.80 -8.32 -6.88
N TYR A 106 -17.91 -8.66 -5.96
CA TYR A 106 -16.99 -9.78 -5.98
C TYR A 106 -17.32 -10.74 -4.84
N SER A 107 -17.24 -12.02 -5.11
CA SER A 107 -17.43 -13.09 -4.12
C SER A 107 -16.10 -13.68 -3.69
N SER A 108 -16.12 -14.61 -2.72
CA SER A 108 -14.94 -15.28 -2.14
C SER A 108 -13.96 -15.85 -3.17
N ALA A 109 -14.44 -16.28 -4.34
CA ALA A 109 -13.57 -16.84 -5.39
C ALA A 109 -12.80 -15.76 -6.18
N ALA A 110 -13.24 -14.51 -6.13
CA ALA A 110 -12.73 -13.42 -6.94
C ALA A 110 -11.92 -12.40 -6.15
N VAL A 111 -12.10 -12.31 -4.84
CA VAL A 111 -11.39 -11.40 -3.96
C VAL A 111 -10.74 -12.16 -2.82
N ALA A 112 -9.45 -11.91 -2.59
CA ALA A 112 -8.76 -12.31 -1.38
C ALA A 112 -8.92 -11.23 -0.33
N VAL A 113 -9.32 -11.63 0.87
CA VAL A 113 -9.46 -10.77 2.05
C VAL A 113 -8.57 -11.34 3.14
N GLN A 114 -7.74 -10.51 3.73
CA GLN A 114 -6.90 -10.86 4.87
C GLN A 114 -7.02 -9.82 5.96
N VAL A 115 -7.22 -10.26 7.20
CA VAL A 115 -7.12 -9.45 8.41
C VAL A 115 -5.94 -9.96 9.23
N HIS A 116 -5.07 -9.08 9.67
CA HIS A 116 -3.87 -9.47 10.42
C HIS A 116 -3.44 -8.38 11.42
N ASN A 117 -2.75 -8.78 12.48
CA ASN A 117 -2.05 -7.83 13.34
C ASN A 117 -0.68 -7.41 12.71
N ALA A 118 -0.02 -6.43 13.29
CA ALA A 118 1.16 -5.79 12.70
C ALA A 118 2.34 -6.76 12.43
N ASP A 119 2.50 -7.79 13.24
CA ASP A 119 3.57 -8.80 13.11
C ASP A 119 3.14 -10.07 12.37
N ASN A 120 1.90 -10.12 11.87
CA ASN A 120 1.28 -11.28 11.22
C ASN A 120 1.24 -12.54 12.10
N SER A 121 1.33 -12.41 13.42
CA SER A 121 1.19 -13.55 14.34
C SER A 121 -0.27 -13.99 14.52
N LYS A 122 -1.21 -13.21 14.01
CA LYS A 122 -2.65 -13.51 13.98
C LYS A 122 -3.18 -13.14 12.60
N VAL A 123 -3.73 -14.13 11.89
CA VAL A 123 -4.21 -13.96 10.52
C VAL A 123 -5.55 -14.65 10.33
N TRP A 124 -6.50 -13.96 9.72
CA TRP A 124 -7.76 -14.50 9.23
C TRP A 124 -7.88 -14.19 7.73
N GLN A 125 -8.34 -15.15 6.98
CA GLN A 125 -8.43 -15.02 5.52
C GLN A 125 -9.53 -15.91 4.93
N ASN A 126 -9.99 -15.58 3.72
CA ASN A 126 -10.98 -16.39 3.02
C ASN A 126 -10.33 -17.52 2.21
N THR A 127 -9.91 -18.58 2.87
CA THR A 127 -9.27 -19.75 2.23
C THR A 127 -10.14 -21.01 2.24
N SER A 128 -11.18 -21.01 3.06
CA SER A 128 -12.12 -22.14 3.16
C SER A 128 -13.29 -21.98 2.19
N SER A 129 -13.80 -23.08 1.68
CA SER A 129 -15.07 -23.09 0.91
C SER A 129 -16.29 -22.64 1.73
N ALA A 130 -16.17 -22.63 3.06
CA ALA A 130 -17.18 -22.12 3.98
C ALA A 130 -17.13 -20.59 4.14
N ASP A 131 -16.05 -19.96 3.74
CA ASP A 131 -15.89 -18.51 3.82
C ASP A 131 -16.79 -17.81 2.81
N LYS A 132 -17.55 -16.86 3.29
CA LYS A 132 -18.46 -16.06 2.47
C LYS A 132 -17.94 -14.63 2.41
N VAL A 133 -17.67 -14.14 1.23
CA VAL A 133 -17.25 -12.75 1.01
C VAL A 133 -18.20 -12.11 0.01
N VAL A 134 -18.70 -10.94 0.36
CA VAL A 134 -19.37 -10.00 -0.53
C VAL A 134 -18.61 -8.70 -0.46
N PHE A 135 -17.86 -8.39 -1.49
CA PHE A 135 -17.05 -7.19 -1.62
C PHE A 135 -17.57 -6.36 -2.78
N THR A 136 -17.98 -5.14 -2.53
CA THR A 136 -18.57 -4.28 -3.56
C THR A 136 -17.75 -3.02 -3.75
N LEU A 137 -17.39 -2.74 -4.99
CA LEU A 137 -16.82 -1.47 -5.44
C LEU A 137 -17.88 -0.64 -6.15
N ASP A 138 -17.99 0.62 -5.82
CA ASP A 138 -18.86 1.56 -6.50
C ASP A 138 -18.38 1.85 -7.94
N ARG A 139 -19.19 2.58 -8.72
CA ARG A 139 -18.88 2.91 -10.11
C ARG A 139 -17.62 3.76 -10.28
N SER A 140 -17.26 4.54 -9.28
CA SER A 140 -16.05 5.37 -9.30
C SER A 140 -14.80 4.55 -8.97
N GLY A 141 -14.96 3.39 -8.30
CA GLY A 141 -13.90 2.60 -7.70
C GLY A 141 -13.26 3.29 -6.48
N GLN A 142 -13.90 4.35 -5.96
CA GLN A 142 -13.39 5.18 -4.88
C GLN A 142 -14.05 4.89 -3.54
N SER A 143 -15.02 4.02 -3.52
CA SER A 143 -15.68 3.55 -2.31
C SER A 143 -16.13 2.10 -2.47
N GLY A 144 -16.42 1.47 -1.35
CA GLY A 144 -16.89 0.11 -1.36
C GLY A 144 -17.42 -0.35 -0.01
N THR A 145 -17.94 -1.58 -0.02
CA THR A 145 -18.43 -2.26 1.17
C THR A 145 -17.86 -3.67 1.24
N ILE A 146 -17.79 -4.19 2.45
CA ILE A 146 -17.37 -5.56 2.74
C ILE A 146 -18.32 -6.22 3.73
N ASP A 147 -18.61 -7.48 3.46
CA ASP A 147 -19.21 -8.44 4.39
C ASP A 147 -18.51 -9.78 4.18
N ALA A 148 -17.68 -10.20 5.15
CA ALA A 148 -16.82 -11.36 5.01
C ALA A 148 -16.75 -12.20 6.28
N LEU A 149 -17.02 -13.50 6.14
CA LEU A 149 -16.70 -14.51 7.14
C LEU A 149 -15.35 -15.12 6.79
N LEU A 150 -14.38 -15.06 7.71
CA LEU A 150 -13.00 -15.45 7.49
C LEU A 150 -12.59 -16.62 8.37
N THR A 151 -11.72 -17.46 7.85
CA THR A 151 -11.10 -18.58 8.56
C THR A 151 -9.84 -18.09 9.29
N ASN A 152 -9.66 -18.52 10.53
CA ASN A 152 -8.39 -18.35 11.23
C ASN A 152 -7.32 -19.22 10.59
N ALA A 153 -6.24 -18.62 10.10
CA ALA A 153 -5.19 -19.30 9.34
C ALA A 153 -4.42 -20.34 10.20
N ASP A 154 -4.26 -20.08 11.50
CA ASP A 154 -3.51 -20.96 12.39
C ASP A 154 -4.32 -22.18 12.82
N SER A 155 -5.59 -21.98 13.16
CA SER A 155 -6.46 -23.06 13.67
C SER A 155 -7.28 -23.76 12.59
N GLY A 156 -7.40 -23.16 11.40
CA GLY A 156 -8.30 -23.63 10.36
C GLY A 156 -9.79 -23.46 10.68
N LYS A 157 -10.14 -22.73 11.75
CA LYS A 157 -11.53 -22.52 12.17
C LYS A 157 -12.24 -21.57 11.23
N SER A 158 -13.20 -22.09 10.47
CA SER A 158 -14.05 -21.32 9.55
C SER A 158 -14.98 -20.37 10.29
N GLY A 159 -15.23 -19.19 9.72
CA GLY A 159 -16.11 -18.18 10.31
C GLY A 159 -15.62 -17.63 11.65
N ALA A 160 -14.32 -17.72 11.93
CA ALA A 160 -13.72 -17.27 13.18
C ALA A 160 -13.72 -15.75 13.34
N LEU A 161 -13.79 -15.01 12.23
CA LEU A 161 -13.87 -13.56 12.18
C LEU A 161 -14.92 -13.12 11.16
N HIS A 162 -15.79 -12.20 11.56
CA HIS A 162 -16.71 -11.50 10.69
C HIS A 162 -16.23 -10.05 10.51
N LEU A 163 -15.91 -9.68 9.29
CA LEU A 163 -15.51 -8.34 8.89
C LEU A 163 -16.64 -7.69 8.11
N THR A 164 -17.13 -6.54 8.56
CA THR A 164 -18.16 -5.77 7.87
C THR A 164 -17.80 -4.31 7.83
N GLY A 165 -18.34 -3.57 6.85
CA GLY A 165 -18.22 -2.12 6.83
C GLY A 165 -18.05 -1.53 5.44
N ASN A 166 -17.52 -0.30 5.42
CA ASN A 166 -17.35 0.47 4.20
C ASN A 166 -16.10 1.35 4.26
N TRP A 167 -15.72 1.87 3.11
CA TRP A 167 -14.66 2.87 2.98
C TRP A 167 -14.93 3.81 1.82
N ASN A 168 -14.29 4.96 1.83
CA ASN A 168 -14.23 5.87 0.68
C ASN A 168 -12.89 6.59 0.63
N CYS A 169 -12.43 6.89 -0.60
CA CYS A 169 -11.30 7.77 -0.80
C CYS A 169 -11.70 9.21 -0.50
N LYS A 170 -10.87 9.93 0.25
CA LYS A 170 -10.95 11.39 0.30
C LYS A 170 -9.94 11.95 -0.69
N ALA A 171 -10.43 12.73 -1.65
CA ALA A 171 -9.59 13.61 -2.45
C ALA A 171 -9.16 14.81 -1.64
#